data_8461f3aff9938ecaa4cae02b0ea72488
#
_entry.id   8461f3aff9938ecaa4cae02b0ea72488
#
_cell.length_a   1.000
_cell.length_b   1.000
_cell.length_c   1.000
_cell.angle_alpha   90.00
_cell.angle_beta   90.00
_cell.angle_gamma   90.00
#
_symmetry.space_group_name_H-M   'P 1'
#
loop_
_entity.id
_entity.type
_entity.pdbx_description
1 polymer ?
#
loop_
_entity_poly.entity_id
_entity_poly.type
_entity_poly.pdbx_seq_one_letter_code
_entity_poly.pdbx_strand_id
1 'polypeptide(L)'
;LHYPLRRQRQMCIRDRNMIARGYKDARTLSRRIKEMEDWLKKPNLLSADSNAQYSETIEIDLNELKEPVLACPNDPDNVKLLTEVAGTPIQEVFIGSCMTNIGHYRAAAKILEGEGKIAARLWVCPPTRMDEEILKKEGYYEIFEKAGSRMEMPGCSLCMGNQARVEDNSTVFSTSTRNFNNRLGKGAQVFLGSAELAAVCALLGHIPTTDEYLAIASKKVSPCLLYTSPSPRDGLLSRMP
;
A
#
# COMPACT_ATOMS: atom_id res chain seq x y z
N LEU A 1 -1.01 18.10 5.25
CA LEU A 1 -2.32 18.78 5.45
C LEU A 1 -3.54 17.89 5.14
N HIS A 2 -3.42 16.85 4.31
CA HIS A 2 -4.55 16.00 3.90
C HIS A 2 -4.74 14.71 4.73
N TYR A 3 -3.78 14.32 5.57
CA TYR A 3 -3.83 13.07 6.32
C TYR A 3 -5.01 12.97 7.31
N PRO A 4 -5.31 13.98 8.14
CA PRO A 4 -6.46 13.92 9.05
C PRO A 4 -7.79 13.82 8.30
N LEU A 5 -7.99 14.55 7.21
CA LEU A 5 -9.18 14.51 6.37
C LEU A 5 -9.38 13.11 5.76
N ARG A 6 -8.29 12.50 5.25
CA ARG A 6 -8.32 11.16 4.69
C ARG A 6 -8.71 10.12 5.76
N ARG A 7 -8.16 10.22 6.96
CA ARG A 7 -8.48 9.31 8.07
C ARG A 7 -9.94 9.43 8.50
N GLN A 8 -10.49 10.64 8.62
CA GLN A 8 -11.89 10.85 8.95
C GLN A 8 -12.83 10.25 7.88
N ARG A 9 -12.53 10.46 6.60
CA ARG A 9 -13.27 9.81 5.51
C ARG A 9 -13.26 8.28 5.61
N GLN A 10 -12.11 7.68 5.88
CA GLN A 10 -12.00 6.23 6.07
C GLN A 10 -12.85 5.73 7.23
N MET A 11 -12.91 6.47 8.33
CA MET A 11 -13.76 6.11 9.48
C MET A 11 -15.24 6.17 9.11
N CYS A 12 -15.72 7.21 8.42
CA CYS A 12 -17.10 7.30 7.93
C CYS A 12 -17.49 6.09 7.07
N ILE A 13 -16.61 5.67 6.17
CA ILE A 13 -16.86 4.53 5.28
C ILE A 13 -16.94 3.23 6.05
N ARG A 14 -16.02 3.01 6.99
CA ARG A 14 -16.05 1.84 7.87
C ARG A 14 -17.35 1.77 8.64
N ASP A 15 -17.77 2.89 9.25
CA ASP A 15 -18.95 2.93 10.10
C ASP A 15 -20.23 2.70 9.27
N ARG A 16 -20.33 3.23 8.05
CA ARG A 16 -21.43 2.92 7.11
C ARG A 16 -21.47 1.44 6.72
N ASN A 17 -20.30 0.84 6.45
CA ASN A 17 -20.21 -0.59 6.13
C ASN A 17 -20.65 -1.45 7.33
N MET A 18 -20.29 -1.09 8.54
CA MET A 18 -20.73 -1.78 9.76
C MET A 18 -22.27 -1.70 9.92
N ILE A 19 -22.87 -0.53 9.67
CA ILE A 19 -24.34 -0.36 9.70
C ILE A 19 -24.98 -1.26 8.65
N ALA A 20 -24.48 -1.24 7.41
CA ALA A 20 -25.00 -2.07 6.32
C ALA A 20 -24.93 -3.58 6.61
N ARG A 21 -23.97 -4.01 7.43
CA ARG A 21 -23.83 -5.40 7.90
C ARG A 21 -24.63 -5.75 9.15
N GLY A 22 -25.51 -4.85 9.60
CA GLY A 22 -26.38 -5.09 10.75
C GLY A 22 -25.68 -4.97 12.10
N TYR A 23 -24.68 -4.10 12.23
CA TYR A 23 -24.05 -3.84 13.53
C TYR A 23 -25.07 -3.35 14.54
N LYS A 24 -25.07 -3.95 15.74
CA LYS A 24 -26.12 -3.74 16.77
C LYS A 24 -26.32 -2.30 17.20
N ASP A 25 -25.24 -1.50 17.27
CA ASP A 25 -25.30 -0.09 17.64
C ASP A 25 -25.22 0.85 16.42
N ALA A 26 -26.12 0.65 15.47
CA ALA A 26 -26.22 1.50 14.28
C ALA A 26 -26.50 2.97 14.62
N ARG A 27 -27.20 3.25 15.74
CA ARG A 27 -27.52 4.63 16.17
C ARG A 27 -26.25 5.42 16.50
N THR A 28 -25.34 4.86 17.29
CA THR A 28 -24.08 5.52 17.63
C THR A 28 -23.20 5.72 16.38
N LEU A 29 -23.15 4.73 15.51
CA LEU A 29 -22.39 4.85 14.25
C LEU A 29 -22.97 5.95 13.35
N SER A 30 -24.30 6.05 13.21
CA SER A 30 -24.96 7.08 12.42
C SER A 30 -24.69 8.49 12.96
N ARG A 31 -24.70 8.67 14.28
CA ARG A 31 -24.33 9.94 14.91
C ARG A 31 -22.88 10.30 14.59
N ARG A 32 -21.94 9.38 14.75
CA ARG A 32 -20.52 9.60 14.43
C ARG A 32 -20.28 9.94 12.96
N ILE A 33 -20.98 9.27 12.05
CA ILE A 33 -20.92 9.59 10.63
C ILE A 33 -21.35 11.03 10.40
N LYS A 34 -22.49 11.44 10.96
CA LYS A 34 -22.99 12.81 10.82
C LYS A 34 -22.00 13.85 11.39
N GLU A 35 -21.48 13.62 12.58
CA GLU A 35 -20.47 14.49 13.20
C GLU A 35 -19.21 14.64 12.33
N MET A 36 -18.73 13.52 11.74
CA MET A 36 -17.59 13.53 10.82
C MET A 36 -17.89 14.23 9.49
N GLU A 37 -19.10 14.07 8.94
CA GLU A 37 -19.55 14.75 7.73
C GLU A 37 -19.64 16.26 7.94
N ASP A 38 -20.20 16.68 9.08
CA ASP A 38 -20.29 18.10 9.43
C ASP A 38 -18.92 18.72 9.65
N TRP A 39 -18.00 17.98 10.30
CA TRP A 39 -16.61 18.41 10.43
C TRP A 39 -15.90 18.52 9.06
N LEU A 40 -16.15 17.61 8.12
CA LEU A 40 -15.56 17.64 6.78
C LEU A 40 -16.01 18.85 5.93
N LYS A 41 -17.21 19.41 6.20
CA LYS A 41 -17.68 20.63 5.53
C LYS A 41 -16.86 21.86 5.94
N LYS A 42 -16.44 21.92 7.21
CA LYS A 42 -15.63 23.01 7.76
C LYS A 42 -14.58 22.42 8.71
N PRO A 43 -13.52 21.80 8.19
CA PRO A 43 -12.54 21.15 9.02
C PRO A 43 -11.77 22.16 9.87
N ASN A 44 -11.77 21.96 11.18
CA ASN A 44 -10.88 22.68 12.09
C ASN A 44 -9.62 21.84 12.29
N LEU A 45 -8.56 22.17 11.56
CA LEU A 45 -7.27 21.53 11.64
C LEU A 45 -6.37 22.30 12.58
N LEU A 46 -5.63 21.57 13.41
CA LEU A 46 -4.54 22.17 14.16
C LEU A 46 -3.50 22.72 13.17
N SER A 47 -3.16 23.97 13.32
CA SER A 47 -2.09 24.64 12.59
C SER A 47 -1.09 25.19 13.60
N ALA A 48 0.14 25.30 13.19
CA ALA A 48 1.15 25.97 14.00
C ALA A 48 0.81 27.45 14.16
N ASP A 49 1.21 28.04 15.28
CA ASP A 49 1.10 29.48 15.48
C ASP A 49 1.93 30.23 14.42
N SER A 50 1.51 31.44 14.07
CA SER A 50 2.19 32.24 13.03
C SER A 50 3.64 32.59 13.38
N ASN A 51 3.99 32.53 14.65
CA ASN A 51 5.32 32.79 15.19
C ASN A 51 6.04 31.53 15.70
N ALA A 52 5.54 30.34 15.36
CA ALA A 52 6.16 29.10 15.75
C ALA A 52 7.61 29.01 15.24
N GLN A 53 8.52 28.70 16.14
CA GLN A 53 9.92 28.48 15.82
C GLN A 53 10.18 27.00 15.61
N TYR A 54 10.78 26.66 14.47
CA TYR A 54 11.17 25.30 14.13
C TYR A 54 12.67 25.15 14.32
N SER A 55 13.09 24.00 14.83
CA SER A 55 14.52 23.68 14.95
C SER A 55 15.18 23.52 13.58
N GLU A 56 14.42 23.06 12.60
CA GLU A 56 14.87 22.87 11.23
C GLU A 56 13.69 22.89 10.27
N THR A 57 13.91 23.35 9.05
CA THR A 57 12.95 23.28 7.94
C THR A 57 13.60 22.48 6.82
N ILE A 58 12.98 21.36 6.46
CA ILE A 58 13.43 20.50 5.36
C ILE A 58 12.52 20.74 4.16
N GLU A 59 13.10 21.13 3.04
CA GLU A 59 12.42 21.37 1.78
C GLU A 59 12.78 20.26 0.79
N ILE A 60 11.77 19.57 0.23
CA ILE A 60 11.96 18.48 -0.72
C ILE A 60 11.20 18.83 -1.99
N ASP A 61 11.94 19.07 -3.09
CA ASP A 61 11.35 19.26 -4.41
C ASP A 61 11.04 17.88 -5.03
N LEU A 62 9.74 17.55 -5.13
CA LEU A 62 9.29 16.29 -5.70
C LEU A 62 9.60 16.17 -7.20
N ASN A 63 9.90 17.27 -7.91
CA ASN A 63 10.29 17.24 -9.32
C ASN A 63 11.73 16.71 -9.51
N GLU A 64 12.53 16.72 -8.47
CA GLU A 64 13.89 16.16 -8.49
C GLU A 64 13.92 14.64 -8.32
N LEU A 65 12.82 14.03 -7.84
CA LEU A 65 12.72 12.58 -7.69
C LEU A 65 12.49 11.92 -9.04
N LYS A 66 13.55 11.30 -9.59
CA LYS A 66 13.52 10.66 -10.92
C LYS A 66 13.28 9.16 -10.88
N GLU A 67 13.49 8.53 -9.75
CA GLU A 67 13.38 7.08 -9.57
C GLU A 67 12.85 6.71 -8.17
N PRO A 68 12.32 5.50 -8.00
CA PRO A 68 11.90 5.00 -6.69
C PRO A 68 13.04 4.95 -5.68
N VAL A 69 12.68 5.18 -4.42
CA VAL A 69 13.54 5.05 -3.26
C VAL A 69 13.08 3.86 -2.45
N LEU A 70 13.99 3.07 -1.92
CA LEU A 70 13.68 1.89 -1.12
C LEU A 70 14.61 1.74 0.09
N ALA A 71 14.13 1.11 1.15
CA ALA A 71 14.95 0.77 2.30
C ALA A 71 15.62 -0.60 2.10
N CYS A 72 16.91 -0.66 2.36
CA CYS A 72 17.72 -1.87 2.26
C CYS A 72 17.45 -2.84 3.41
N PRO A 73 17.89 -4.12 3.29
CA PRO A 73 17.60 -5.15 4.26
C PRO A 73 17.99 -4.81 5.68
N ASN A 74 17.04 -5.04 6.58
CA ASN A 74 17.16 -5.04 8.03
C ASN A 74 17.55 -3.69 8.68
N ASP A 75 17.56 -2.62 7.88
CA ASP A 75 17.87 -1.27 8.36
C ASP A 75 16.98 -0.24 7.63
N PRO A 76 15.99 0.37 8.31
CA PRO A 76 15.10 1.33 7.68
C PRO A 76 15.79 2.67 7.36
N ASP A 77 16.94 2.95 7.96
CA ASP A 77 17.70 4.18 7.73
C ASP A 77 18.67 4.04 6.54
N ASN A 78 18.97 2.79 6.12
CA ASN A 78 19.75 2.52 4.93
C ASN A 78 18.87 2.60 3.67
N VAL A 79 18.60 3.82 3.25
CA VAL A 79 17.77 4.14 2.08
C VAL A 79 18.65 4.31 0.86
N LYS A 80 18.23 3.71 -0.27
CA LYS A 80 18.94 3.78 -1.56
C LYS A 80 18.00 4.11 -2.69
N LEU A 81 18.56 4.66 -3.74
CA LEU A 81 17.92 4.81 -5.03
C LEU A 81 17.80 3.44 -5.73
N LEU A 82 16.79 3.30 -6.59
CA LEU A 82 16.56 2.06 -7.33
C LEU A 82 17.79 1.60 -8.12
N THR A 83 18.48 2.54 -8.77
CA THR A 83 19.70 2.29 -9.55
C THR A 83 20.84 1.67 -8.75
N GLU A 84 20.96 1.98 -7.45
CA GLU A 84 22.04 1.47 -6.60
C GLU A 84 21.89 -0.01 -6.23
N VAL A 85 20.67 -0.54 -6.33
CA VAL A 85 20.32 -1.92 -5.94
C VAL A 85 19.74 -2.75 -7.08
N ALA A 86 19.64 -2.18 -8.27
CA ALA A 86 19.13 -2.85 -9.46
C ALA A 86 19.85 -4.17 -9.74
N GLY A 87 19.13 -5.16 -10.24
CA GLY A 87 19.66 -6.50 -10.52
C GLY A 87 19.73 -7.43 -9.30
N THR A 88 19.45 -6.95 -8.08
CA THR A 88 19.41 -7.83 -6.90
C THR A 88 18.30 -8.87 -7.06
N PRO A 89 18.61 -10.20 -7.00
CA PRO A 89 17.59 -11.24 -7.13
C PRO A 89 16.56 -11.17 -6.00
N ILE A 90 15.29 -11.33 -6.35
CA ILE A 90 14.16 -11.37 -5.40
C ILE A 90 13.47 -12.73 -5.52
N GLN A 91 13.48 -13.52 -4.46
CA GLN A 91 12.82 -14.83 -4.41
C GLN A 91 11.35 -14.71 -4.00
N GLU A 92 11.06 -13.79 -3.06
CA GLU A 92 9.71 -13.62 -2.54
C GLU A 92 9.31 -12.16 -2.50
N VAL A 93 8.03 -11.89 -2.70
CA VAL A 93 7.45 -10.55 -2.64
C VAL A 93 6.23 -10.58 -1.73
N PHE A 94 6.10 -9.59 -0.87
CA PHE A 94 4.94 -9.41 -0.01
C PHE A 94 4.26 -8.06 -0.25
N ILE A 95 3.01 -8.10 -0.72
CA ILE A 95 2.14 -6.92 -0.83
C ILE A 95 1.08 -7.01 0.26
N GLY A 96 1.25 -6.22 1.31
CA GLY A 96 0.36 -6.22 2.45
C GLY A 96 0.89 -5.33 3.56
N SER A 97 0.08 -4.98 4.46
CA SER A 97 0.26 -4.36 5.77
C SER A 97 -0.95 -3.49 6.10
N CYS A 98 -1.10 -3.09 7.35
CA CYS A 98 -2.16 -2.17 7.78
C CYS A 98 -2.06 -0.77 7.14
N MET A 99 -0.91 -0.41 6.58
CA MET A 99 -0.66 0.86 5.90
C MET A 99 -0.87 0.80 4.38
N THR A 100 -0.95 -0.40 3.82
CA THR A 100 -1.21 -0.60 2.40
C THR A 100 -2.70 -0.40 2.12
N ASN A 101 -3.06 0.68 1.45
CA ASN A 101 -4.46 0.97 1.12
C ASN A 101 -4.90 0.23 -0.16
N ILE A 102 -6.20 0.19 -0.42
CA ILE A 102 -6.79 -0.54 -1.54
C ILE A 102 -6.25 -0.08 -2.91
N GLY A 103 -5.86 1.20 -3.05
CA GLY A 103 -5.28 1.73 -4.28
C GLY A 103 -3.96 1.07 -4.66
N HIS A 104 -3.13 0.72 -3.68
CA HIS A 104 -1.87 0.01 -3.92
C HIS A 104 -2.10 -1.40 -4.48
N TYR A 105 -3.13 -2.11 -4.01
CA TYR A 105 -3.49 -3.42 -4.58
C TYR A 105 -4.01 -3.31 -6.01
N ARG A 106 -4.81 -2.27 -6.30
CA ARG A 106 -5.28 -2.00 -7.67
C ARG A 106 -4.12 -1.70 -8.61
N ALA A 107 -3.18 -0.85 -8.19
CA ALA A 107 -1.99 -0.51 -8.96
C ALA A 107 -1.11 -1.76 -9.21
N ALA A 108 -0.83 -2.54 -8.17
CA ALA A 108 -0.08 -3.78 -8.29
C ALA A 108 -0.78 -4.78 -9.22
N ALA A 109 -2.09 -4.98 -9.09
CA ALA A 109 -2.86 -5.86 -9.96
C ALA A 109 -2.83 -5.39 -11.42
N LYS A 110 -2.91 -4.08 -11.68
CA LYS A 110 -2.78 -3.53 -13.03
C LYS A 110 -1.43 -3.81 -13.66
N ILE A 111 -0.36 -3.79 -12.89
CA ILE A 111 0.98 -4.16 -13.34
C ILE A 111 1.02 -5.64 -13.74
N LEU A 112 0.41 -6.51 -12.95
CA LEU A 112 0.39 -7.97 -13.20
C LEU A 112 -0.59 -8.40 -14.30
N GLU A 113 -1.58 -7.56 -14.64
CA GLU A 113 -2.64 -7.89 -15.58
C GLU A 113 -2.10 -8.23 -16.97
N GLY A 114 -2.33 -9.47 -17.42
CA GLY A 114 -1.93 -9.93 -18.76
C GLY A 114 -0.47 -10.36 -18.91
N GLU A 115 0.35 -10.28 -17.85
CA GLU A 115 1.78 -10.62 -17.92
C GLU A 115 2.09 -12.12 -17.76
N GLY A 116 1.08 -12.94 -17.48
CA GLY A 116 1.27 -14.37 -17.28
C GLY A 116 1.84 -14.71 -15.91
N LYS A 117 2.71 -15.74 -15.84
CA LYS A 117 3.25 -16.21 -14.57
C LYS A 117 4.38 -15.33 -14.07
N ILE A 118 4.31 -14.95 -12.81
CA ILE A 118 5.35 -14.20 -12.11
C ILE A 118 6.60 -15.04 -11.83
N ALA A 119 7.78 -14.40 -11.76
CA ALA A 119 9.05 -15.06 -11.52
C ALA A 119 9.33 -15.30 -10.03
N ALA A 120 8.95 -14.36 -9.15
CA ALA A 120 9.12 -14.51 -7.71
C ALA A 120 7.81 -14.97 -7.06
N ARG A 121 7.90 -15.63 -5.88
CA ARG A 121 6.72 -16.01 -5.09
C ARG A 121 6.05 -14.77 -4.52
N LEU A 122 4.82 -14.50 -4.92
CA LEU A 122 4.06 -13.33 -4.47
C LEU A 122 3.02 -13.70 -3.42
N TRP A 123 3.08 -13.00 -2.29
CA TRP A 123 2.10 -13.06 -1.23
C TRP A 123 1.28 -11.76 -1.22
N VAL A 124 -0.04 -11.88 -1.19
CA VAL A 124 -0.95 -10.72 -1.16
C VAL A 124 -1.88 -10.83 0.03
N CYS A 125 -1.87 -9.84 0.89
CA CYS A 125 -2.66 -9.81 2.12
C CYS A 125 -3.34 -8.46 2.30
N PRO A 126 -4.63 -8.32 1.96
CA PRO A 126 -5.37 -7.08 2.21
C PRO A 126 -5.44 -6.73 3.70
N PRO A 127 -5.47 -5.45 4.07
CA PRO A 127 -5.48 -5.04 5.47
C PRO A 127 -6.79 -5.36 6.20
N THR A 128 -7.90 -5.42 5.48
CA THR A 128 -9.23 -5.69 6.06
C THR A 128 -10.09 -6.59 5.18
N ARG A 129 -11.06 -7.27 5.77
CA ARG A 129 -12.07 -8.03 5.02
C ARG A 129 -12.89 -7.16 4.08
N MET A 130 -13.08 -5.90 4.43
CA MET A 130 -13.78 -4.95 3.57
C MET A 130 -12.99 -4.69 2.29
N ASP A 131 -11.65 -4.51 2.39
CA ASP A 131 -10.80 -4.33 1.22
C ASP A 131 -10.77 -5.61 0.37
N GLU A 132 -10.71 -6.79 0.99
CA GLU A 132 -10.81 -8.08 0.31
C GLU A 132 -12.09 -8.19 -0.52
N GLU A 133 -13.26 -7.89 0.08
CA GLU A 133 -14.55 -7.98 -0.60
C GLU A 133 -14.65 -7.00 -1.78
N ILE A 134 -14.11 -5.78 -1.61
CA ILE A 134 -14.09 -4.79 -2.69
C ILE A 134 -13.19 -5.24 -3.82
N LEU A 135 -11.98 -5.71 -3.53
CA LEU A 135 -11.03 -6.19 -4.53
C LEU A 135 -11.58 -7.40 -5.29
N LYS A 136 -12.28 -8.32 -4.60
CA LYS A 136 -12.99 -9.45 -5.24
C LYS A 136 -14.09 -8.95 -6.17
N LYS A 137 -14.93 -8.04 -5.70
CA LYS A 137 -16.02 -7.45 -6.50
C LYS A 137 -15.51 -6.72 -7.75
N GLU A 138 -14.36 -6.10 -7.66
CA GLU A 138 -13.72 -5.38 -8.76
C GLU A 138 -12.90 -6.29 -9.70
N GLY A 139 -12.78 -7.59 -9.40
CA GLY A 139 -12.06 -8.56 -10.22
C GLY A 139 -10.54 -8.59 -10.01
N TYR A 140 -10.00 -7.79 -9.09
CA TYR A 140 -8.54 -7.75 -8.86
C TYR A 140 -8.00 -9.04 -8.22
N TYR A 141 -8.79 -9.76 -7.44
CA TYR A 141 -8.39 -11.05 -6.90
C TYR A 141 -8.09 -12.06 -8.00
N GLU A 142 -8.93 -12.11 -9.04
CA GLU A 142 -8.70 -12.99 -10.18
C GLU A 142 -7.40 -12.69 -10.93
N ILE A 143 -7.00 -11.40 -10.99
CA ILE A 143 -5.73 -11.00 -11.60
C ILE A 143 -4.56 -11.55 -10.78
N PHE A 144 -4.58 -11.37 -9.45
CA PHE A 144 -3.56 -11.92 -8.57
C PHE A 144 -3.48 -13.45 -8.63
N GLU A 145 -4.61 -14.13 -8.61
CA GLU A 145 -4.69 -15.60 -8.70
C GLU A 145 -4.15 -16.12 -10.05
N LYS A 146 -4.53 -15.49 -11.17
CA LYS A 146 -4.00 -15.81 -12.50
C LYS A 146 -2.50 -15.62 -12.63
N ALA A 147 -1.96 -14.59 -11.96
CA ALA A 147 -0.52 -14.37 -11.87
C ALA A 147 0.19 -15.43 -11.01
N GLY A 148 -0.54 -16.25 -10.25
CA GLY A 148 0.02 -17.28 -9.36
C GLY A 148 0.36 -16.76 -7.97
N SER A 149 -0.25 -15.67 -7.54
CA SER A 149 -0.06 -15.12 -6.19
C SER A 149 -0.74 -15.99 -5.14
N ARG A 150 -0.13 -16.06 -3.97
CA ARG A 150 -0.74 -16.62 -2.78
C ARG A 150 -1.54 -15.55 -2.05
N MET A 151 -2.86 -15.72 -2.05
CA MET A 151 -3.77 -14.83 -1.34
C MET A 151 -3.86 -15.25 0.13
N GLU A 152 -3.56 -14.33 1.03
CA GLU A 152 -3.60 -14.55 2.47
C GLU A 152 -4.85 -13.93 3.10
N MET A 153 -5.25 -14.46 4.25
CA MET A 153 -6.37 -13.92 5.03
C MET A 153 -6.08 -12.46 5.41
N PRO A 154 -7.06 -11.56 5.26
CA PRO A 154 -6.89 -10.15 5.62
C PRO A 154 -6.36 -9.95 7.03
N GLY A 155 -5.35 -9.09 7.16
CA GLY A 155 -4.71 -8.78 8.42
C GLY A 155 -3.21 -8.57 8.33
N CYS A 156 -2.49 -8.94 9.39
CA CYS A 156 -1.05 -8.73 9.46
C CYS A 156 -0.21 -9.80 8.77
N SER A 157 -0.68 -11.05 8.71
CA SER A 157 -0.02 -12.18 8.04
C SER A 157 1.52 -12.15 8.13
N LEU A 158 2.22 -12.16 6.99
CA LEU A 158 3.68 -12.08 6.94
C LEU A 158 4.24 -10.84 7.64
N CYS A 159 3.54 -9.72 7.60
CA CYS A 159 4.01 -8.48 8.24
C CYS A 159 4.35 -8.65 9.73
N MET A 160 3.73 -9.60 10.42
CA MET A 160 4.04 -9.98 11.80
C MET A 160 4.83 -11.29 11.93
N GLY A 161 4.98 -12.04 10.84
CA GLY A 161 5.66 -13.32 10.81
C GLY A 161 4.99 -14.41 11.69
N ASN A 162 3.69 -14.27 11.97
CA ASN A 162 2.96 -15.14 12.89
C ASN A 162 2.02 -16.13 12.19
N GLN A 163 1.49 -15.80 11.03
CA GLN A 163 0.57 -16.65 10.26
C GLN A 163 1.27 -17.33 9.09
N ALA A 164 2.25 -16.64 8.49
CA ALA A 164 3.09 -17.15 7.42
C ALA A 164 4.49 -16.56 7.54
N ARG A 165 5.47 -17.25 6.95
CA ARG A 165 6.86 -16.81 6.89
C ARG A 165 7.40 -17.08 5.50
N VAL A 166 8.33 -16.24 5.07
CA VAL A 166 9.13 -16.46 3.88
C VAL A 166 10.16 -17.57 4.13
N GLU A 167 10.76 -18.11 3.08
CA GLU A 167 11.82 -19.10 3.20
C GLU A 167 13.05 -18.54 3.93
N ASP A 168 13.74 -19.39 4.69
CA ASP A 168 14.94 -19.00 5.42
C ASP A 168 16.03 -18.50 4.45
N ASN A 169 16.68 -17.40 4.82
CA ASN A 169 17.72 -16.72 4.04
C ASN A 169 17.28 -16.20 2.66
N SER A 170 15.97 -16.09 2.40
CA SER A 170 15.47 -15.54 1.14
C SER A 170 15.65 -14.02 1.06
N THR A 171 15.80 -13.51 -0.16
CA THR A 171 15.73 -12.07 -0.45
C THR A 171 14.29 -11.70 -0.82
N VAL A 172 13.75 -10.76 -0.08
CA VAL A 172 12.33 -10.40 -0.11
C VAL A 172 12.12 -8.94 -0.43
N PHE A 173 11.16 -8.63 -1.29
CA PHE A 173 10.66 -7.26 -1.45
C PHE A 173 9.30 -7.12 -0.77
N SER A 174 9.10 -6.08 0.05
CA SER A 174 7.91 -5.97 0.88
C SER A 174 7.35 -4.55 0.95
N THR A 175 6.03 -4.45 1.04
CA THR A 175 5.32 -3.21 1.36
C THR A 175 5.05 -3.04 2.87
N SER A 176 5.66 -3.86 3.71
CA SER A 176 5.52 -3.75 5.16
C SER A 176 6.16 -2.47 5.71
N THR A 177 5.82 -2.09 6.93
CA THR A 177 6.18 -0.78 7.50
C THR A 177 7.37 -0.82 8.44
N ARG A 178 7.99 -1.96 8.63
CA ARG A 178 9.10 -2.14 9.57
C ARG A 178 10.13 -3.06 8.96
N ASN A 179 11.41 -2.73 9.17
CA ASN A 179 12.52 -3.51 8.69
C ASN A 179 13.49 -3.80 9.84
N PHE A 180 13.60 -5.07 10.22
CA PHE A 180 14.56 -5.58 11.19
C PHE A 180 14.80 -7.07 10.98
N ASN A 181 15.92 -7.57 11.51
CA ASN A 181 16.36 -8.95 11.33
C ASN A 181 15.29 -10.00 11.70
N ASN A 182 15.15 -11.02 10.87
CA ASN A 182 14.30 -12.20 11.08
C ASN A 182 12.78 -11.90 11.18
N ARG A 183 12.33 -10.71 10.77
CA ARG A 183 10.92 -10.34 10.89
C ARG A 183 9.99 -11.20 10.03
N LEU A 184 10.29 -11.35 8.74
CA LEU A 184 9.46 -12.10 7.80
C LEU A 184 9.87 -13.58 7.73
N GLY A 185 11.14 -13.90 8.02
CA GLY A 185 11.72 -15.24 8.03
C GLY A 185 13.12 -15.21 8.62
N LYS A 186 13.63 -16.37 9.02
CA LYS A 186 14.97 -16.50 9.59
C LYS A 186 16.04 -16.17 8.54
N GLY A 187 16.90 -15.20 8.81
CA GLY A 187 17.96 -14.77 7.89
C GLY A 187 17.47 -14.05 6.64
N ALA A 188 16.15 -13.79 6.51
CA ALA A 188 15.62 -13.14 5.34
C ALA A 188 16.13 -11.70 5.18
N GLN A 189 16.51 -11.34 3.96
CA GLN A 189 16.99 -10.02 3.56
C GLN A 189 15.80 -9.26 2.95
N VAL A 190 15.24 -8.30 3.69
CA VAL A 190 13.97 -7.64 3.32
C VAL A 190 14.19 -6.22 2.85
N PHE A 191 13.93 -5.96 1.58
CA PHE A 191 13.81 -4.61 1.02
C PHE A 191 12.39 -4.08 1.25
N LEU A 192 12.24 -2.78 1.55
CA LEU A 192 10.95 -2.12 1.65
C LEU A 192 10.78 -1.07 0.55
N GLY A 193 9.61 -1.08 -0.09
CA GLY A 193 9.27 -0.09 -1.11
C GLY A 193 7.79 -0.06 -1.46
N SER A 194 7.45 0.58 -2.58
CA SER A 194 6.07 0.74 -3.03
C SER A 194 5.46 -0.57 -3.53
N ALA A 195 4.14 -0.63 -3.59
CA ALA A 195 3.42 -1.80 -4.11
C ALA A 195 3.61 -1.97 -5.63
N GLU A 196 3.79 -0.88 -6.34
CA GLU A 196 4.08 -0.87 -7.77
C GLU A 196 5.45 -1.51 -8.04
N LEU A 197 6.47 -1.08 -7.30
CA LEU A 197 7.81 -1.66 -7.41
C LEU A 197 7.82 -3.12 -6.98
N ALA A 198 7.07 -3.47 -5.93
CA ALA A 198 6.90 -4.86 -5.49
C ALA A 198 6.29 -5.74 -6.59
N ALA A 199 5.27 -5.24 -7.30
CA ALA A 199 4.67 -5.98 -8.42
C ALA A 199 5.64 -6.18 -9.58
N VAL A 200 6.45 -5.17 -9.92
CA VAL A 200 7.49 -5.30 -10.94
C VAL A 200 8.57 -6.29 -10.50
N CYS A 201 9.02 -6.25 -9.24
CA CYS A 201 9.95 -7.24 -8.70
C CYS A 201 9.38 -8.68 -8.78
N ALA A 202 8.07 -8.84 -8.52
CA ALA A 202 7.40 -10.14 -8.64
C ALA A 202 7.41 -10.67 -10.09
N LEU A 203 7.20 -9.80 -11.07
CA LEU A 203 7.25 -10.16 -12.49
C LEU A 203 8.64 -10.59 -12.92
N LEU A 204 9.65 -9.80 -12.57
CA LEU A 204 11.01 -9.96 -13.09
C LEU A 204 11.87 -10.93 -12.26
N GLY A 205 11.55 -11.16 -10.99
CA GLY A 205 12.37 -11.95 -10.07
C GLY A 205 13.64 -11.25 -9.56
N HIS A 206 13.75 -9.95 -9.82
CA HIS A 206 14.84 -9.10 -9.34
C HIS A 206 14.38 -7.66 -9.16
N ILE A 207 15.17 -6.84 -8.50
CA ILE A 207 14.95 -5.40 -8.43
C ILE A 207 15.24 -4.81 -9.81
N PRO A 208 14.26 -4.14 -10.48
CA PRO A 208 14.43 -3.62 -11.84
C PRO A 208 15.43 -2.47 -11.89
N THR A 209 15.94 -2.21 -13.07
CA THR A 209 16.53 -0.90 -13.40
C THR A 209 15.42 0.17 -13.47
N THR A 210 15.78 1.44 -13.41
CA THR A 210 14.81 2.54 -13.54
C THR A 210 14.07 2.48 -14.88
N ASP A 211 14.77 2.15 -15.96
CA ASP A 211 14.17 2.03 -17.29
C ASP A 211 13.17 0.87 -17.37
N GLU A 212 13.50 -0.30 -16.83
CA GLU A 212 12.59 -1.45 -16.75
C GLU A 212 11.35 -1.13 -15.92
N TYR A 213 11.55 -0.49 -14.76
CA TYR A 213 10.44 -0.09 -13.89
C TYR A 213 9.51 0.89 -14.60
N LEU A 214 10.05 1.96 -15.17
CA LEU A 214 9.25 2.96 -15.88
C LEU A 214 8.56 2.38 -17.11
N ALA A 215 9.23 1.52 -17.89
CA ALA A 215 8.66 0.87 -19.05
C ALA A 215 7.43 0.00 -18.71
N ILE A 216 7.42 -0.64 -17.56
CA ILE A 216 6.30 -1.47 -17.09
C ILE A 216 5.24 -0.59 -16.39
N ALA A 217 5.64 0.18 -15.38
CA ALA A 217 4.73 0.92 -14.53
C ALA A 217 4.00 2.03 -15.29
N SER A 218 4.70 2.82 -16.13
CA SER A 218 4.09 3.94 -16.85
C SER A 218 3.07 3.50 -17.90
N LYS A 219 3.20 2.31 -18.47
CA LYS A 219 2.24 1.77 -19.44
C LYS A 219 0.94 1.30 -18.79
N LYS A 220 1.02 0.81 -17.56
CA LYS A 220 -0.09 0.11 -16.89
C LYS A 220 -0.75 0.91 -15.79
N VAL A 221 0.00 1.79 -15.16
CA VAL A 221 -0.48 2.60 -14.05
C VAL A 221 -0.50 4.05 -14.48
N SER A 222 -1.70 4.62 -14.61
CA SER A 222 -1.85 6.05 -14.89
C SER A 222 -1.20 6.87 -13.75
N PRO A 223 -0.55 8.02 -14.05
CA PRO A 223 -0.05 8.94 -13.03
C PRO A 223 -1.09 9.28 -11.95
N CYS A 224 -2.37 9.36 -12.31
CA CYS A 224 -3.46 9.51 -11.35
C CYS A 224 -3.59 8.34 -10.36
N LEU A 225 -3.26 7.11 -10.74
CA LEU A 225 -3.27 5.95 -9.85
C LEU A 225 -2.05 5.93 -8.91
N LEU A 226 -0.90 6.44 -9.36
CA LEU A 226 0.31 6.54 -8.55
C LEU A 226 0.18 7.61 -7.43
N TYR A 227 -0.49 8.73 -7.73
CA TYR A 227 -0.55 9.89 -6.82
C TYR A 227 -1.93 10.12 -6.19
N THR A 228 -2.97 9.73 -6.86
CA THR A 228 -4.37 9.87 -6.42
C THR A 228 -5.13 8.61 -6.77
N SER A 229 -4.84 7.49 -6.11
CA SER A 229 -5.85 6.45 -6.11
C SER A 229 -7.05 7.02 -5.37
N PRO A 230 -8.07 7.59 -6.06
CA PRO A 230 -9.32 7.83 -5.39
C PRO A 230 -9.78 6.43 -5.01
N SER A 231 -9.70 6.13 -3.73
CA SER A 231 -10.43 4.98 -3.21
C SER A 231 -11.84 5.11 -3.80
N PRO A 232 -12.53 4.04 -4.22
CA PRO A 232 -13.97 4.12 -4.48
C PRO A 232 -14.71 4.75 -3.31
N ARG A 233 -14.08 4.78 -2.17
CA ARG A 233 -14.38 5.52 -0.98
C ARG A 233 -14.38 7.04 -1.21
N ASP A 234 -13.48 7.58 -2.00
CA ASP A 234 -13.44 9.02 -2.32
C ASP A 234 -14.48 9.37 -3.40
N GLY A 235 -14.77 8.45 -4.32
CA GLY A 235 -15.81 8.61 -5.36
C GLY A 235 -17.23 8.60 -4.84
N LEU A 236 -17.50 7.88 -3.74
CA LEU A 236 -18.82 7.90 -3.09
C LEU A 236 -19.11 9.21 -2.36
N LEU A 237 -18.08 9.92 -1.91
CA LEU A 237 -18.22 11.21 -1.24
C LEU A 237 -18.18 12.40 -2.20
N SER A 238 -17.61 12.26 -3.38
CA SER A 238 -17.58 13.30 -4.42
C SER A 238 -18.88 13.38 -5.24
N ARG A 239 -19.79 12.42 -5.09
CA ARG A 239 -21.09 12.36 -5.78
C ARG A 239 -22.29 12.70 -4.89
N MET A 240 -22.06 13.20 -3.70
CA MET A 240 -23.13 13.78 -2.91
C MET A 240 -23.26 15.27 -3.25
N PRO A 241 -24.48 15.74 -3.61
CA PRO A 241 -24.74 17.15 -3.88
C PRO A 241 -24.48 18.02 -2.64
#